data_d74b8ed3f0951e193c967ea887ede176
#
_entry.id   d74b8ed3f0951e193c967ea887ede176
#
_cell.length_a   1.000
_cell.length_b   1.000
_cell.length_c   1.000
_cell.angle_alpha   90.00
_cell.angle_beta   90.00
_cell.angle_gamma   90.00
#
_symmetry.space_group_name_H-M   'P 1'
#
loop_
_entity.id
_entity.type
_entity.pdbx_description
1 polymer ?
#
loop_
_entity_poly.entity_id
_entity_poly.type
_entity_poly.pdbx_seq_one_letter_code
_entity_poly.pdbx_strand_id
1 'polypeptide(L)'
;APAGVALELSFLTKLMQGVLVLPAFHLVYLGAARSRVIPRLVHLLAAAAPRVVSPGWWVVATIVWPVDSRPYIGGSTDNTVMDLVLGYNGLGRIFGQSLGGGASGSDMTGGMPSGLPSGMPGGTMPGGMPSGMGGPGGGGGVPGFGSSTGLDRLFSGEMGFQSAWLIPAALIALVRGFIARGKAPRTDLIRASLILWGGWFLVTGLIFSYMSGIVHEYYTVALAPSIAGLVVTGAYERWIERDRLWARLGLSSMVLAAGISGWVLLNRNSTWLP
;
A
#
# COMPACT_ATOMS: atom_id res chain seq x y z
N ALA A 1 -7.50 -14.87 19.23
CA ALA A 1 -6.71 -13.92 20.04
C ALA A 1 -5.35 -13.54 19.39
N PRO A 2 -4.42 -14.47 19.01
CA PRO A 2 -3.07 -14.06 18.55
C PRO A 2 -3.08 -13.22 17.25
N ALA A 3 -3.95 -13.53 16.31
CA ALA A 3 -4.06 -12.76 15.06
C ALA A 3 -4.52 -11.30 15.30
N GLY A 4 -5.38 -11.07 16.30
CA GLY A 4 -5.76 -9.72 16.72
C GLY A 4 -4.56 -8.95 17.24
N VAL A 5 -3.79 -9.52 18.15
CA VAL A 5 -2.59 -8.90 18.72
C VAL A 5 -1.56 -8.56 17.63
N ALA A 6 -1.34 -9.45 16.67
CA ALA A 6 -0.42 -9.18 15.57
C ALA A 6 -0.86 -7.99 14.69
N LEU A 7 -2.17 -7.86 14.42
CA LEU A 7 -2.73 -6.73 13.69
C LEU A 7 -2.62 -5.41 14.48
N GLU A 8 -2.80 -5.48 15.79
CA GLU A 8 -2.65 -4.35 16.69
C GLU A 8 -1.22 -3.84 16.76
N LEU A 9 -0.26 -4.75 16.88
CA LEU A 9 1.16 -4.41 16.80
C LEU A 9 1.51 -3.80 15.44
N SER A 10 0.93 -4.31 14.36
CA SER A 10 1.16 -3.73 13.02
C SER A 10 0.57 -2.33 12.88
N PHE A 11 -0.57 -2.04 13.53
CA PHE A 11 -1.11 -0.69 13.58
C PHE A 11 -0.18 0.26 14.35
N LEU A 12 0.30 -0.14 15.51
CA LEU A 12 1.24 0.70 16.30
C LEU A 12 2.55 0.97 15.57
N THR A 13 3.01 0.05 14.72
CA THR A 13 4.24 0.22 13.94
C THR A 13 4.06 1.05 12.68
N LYS A 14 2.93 0.91 11.98
CA LYS A 14 2.75 1.52 10.65
C LYS A 14 1.34 2.09 10.42
N LEU A 15 0.55 2.30 11.48
CA LEU A 15 -0.79 2.89 11.44
C LEU A 15 -1.67 2.27 10.34
N MET A 16 -2.07 3.06 9.35
CA MET A 16 -3.01 2.63 8.30
C MET A 16 -2.53 1.40 7.51
N GLN A 17 -1.24 1.27 7.23
CA GLN A 17 -0.75 0.11 6.45
C GLN A 17 -1.00 -1.23 7.15
N GLY A 18 -0.94 -1.25 8.49
CA GLY A 18 -1.23 -2.44 9.27
C GLY A 18 -2.67 -2.94 9.16
N VAL A 19 -3.60 -2.05 8.79
CA VAL A 19 -5.03 -2.39 8.70
C VAL A 19 -5.54 -2.62 7.28
N LEU A 20 -4.72 -2.40 6.25
CA LEU A 20 -5.13 -2.56 4.85
C LEU A 20 -5.59 -3.99 4.50
N VAL A 21 -5.13 -4.99 5.22
CA VAL A 21 -5.54 -6.39 5.05
C VAL A 21 -6.91 -6.71 5.64
N LEU A 22 -7.41 -5.89 6.58
CA LEU A 22 -8.66 -6.16 7.30
C LEU A 22 -9.89 -6.30 6.41
N PRO A 23 -10.10 -5.45 5.37
CA PRO A 23 -11.23 -5.64 4.46
C PRO A 23 -11.25 -7.04 3.83
N ALA A 24 -10.09 -7.56 3.43
CA ALA A 24 -9.98 -8.90 2.85
C ALA A 24 -10.34 -10.00 3.86
N PHE A 25 -9.84 -9.91 5.09
CA PHE A 25 -10.20 -10.85 6.16
C PHE A 25 -11.69 -10.82 6.49
N HIS A 26 -12.30 -9.63 6.56
CA HIS A 26 -13.72 -9.49 6.79
C HIS A 26 -14.55 -10.08 5.65
N LEU A 27 -14.18 -9.81 4.40
CA LEU A 27 -14.85 -10.36 3.21
C LEU A 27 -14.80 -11.90 3.20
N VAL A 28 -13.64 -12.49 3.47
CA VAL A 28 -13.52 -13.95 3.55
C VAL A 28 -14.36 -14.52 4.67
N TYR A 29 -14.30 -13.93 5.86
CA TYR A 29 -15.08 -14.41 6.98
C TYR A 29 -16.58 -14.31 6.74
N LEU A 30 -17.06 -13.18 6.20
CA LEU A 30 -18.46 -12.99 5.83
C LEU A 30 -18.89 -13.94 4.71
N GLY A 31 -18.03 -14.14 3.70
CA GLY A 31 -18.34 -14.95 2.52
C GLY A 31 -18.22 -16.44 2.73
N ALA A 32 -17.15 -16.91 3.40
CA ALA A 32 -16.77 -18.32 3.44
C ALA A 32 -17.04 -19.04 4.77
N ALA A 33 -17.28 -18.33 5.88
CA ALA A 33 -17.56 -19.00 7.17
C ALA A 33 -18.83 -19.85 7.14
N ARG A 34 -18.81 -20.97 7.86
CA ARG A 34 -19.92 -21.93 7.90
C ARG A 34 -21.12 -21.46 8.73
N SER A 35 -20.93 -20.49 9.63
CA SER A 35 -21.98 -19.95 10.48
C SER A 35 -23.03 -19.13 9.71
N ARG A 36 -24.17 -18.82 10.34
CA ARG A 36 -25.18 -17.88 9.81
C ARG A 36 -24.64 -16.45 9.77
N VAL A 37 -25.26 -15.56 9.00
CA VAL A 37 -24.77 -14.16 8.80
C VAL A 37 -24.73 -13.38 10.11
N ILE A 38 -25.81 -13.45 10.93
CA ILE A 38 -25.88 -12.71 12.19
C ILE A 38 -24.72 -13.06 13.15
N PRO A 39 -24.46 -14.35 13.47
CA PRO A 39 -23.27 -14.71 14.25
C PRO A 39 -21.94 -14.21 13.65
N ARG A 40 -21.78 -14.19 12.32
CA ARG A 40 -20.55 -13.65 11.69
C ARG A 40 -20.38 -12.17 11.98
N LEU A 41 -21.45 -11.39 11.86
CA LEU A 41 -21.41 -9.95 12.18
C LEU A 41 -21.08 -9.73 13.65
N VAL A 42 -21.70 -10.48 14.56
CA VAL A 42 -21.39 -10.42 16.00
C VAL A 42 -19.92 -10.77 16.28
N HIS A 43 -19.39 -11.82 15.63
CA HIS A 43 -17.98 -12.18 15.78
C HIS A 43 -17.04 -11.09 15.24
N LEU A 44 -17.38 -10.44 14.13
CA LEU A 44 -16.58 -9.34 13.58
C LEU A 44 -16.62 -8.12 14.49
N LEU A 45 -17.79 -7.77 15.04
CA LEU A 45 -17.92 -6.69 16.03
C LEU A 45 -17.14 -7.01 17.32
N ALA A 46 -17.26 -8.23 17.83
CA ALA A 46 -16.50 -8.67 18.98
C ALA A 46 -14.98 -8.67 18.72
N ALA A 47 -14.55 -8.96 17.49
CA ALA A 47 -13.15 -8.87 17.10
C ALA A 47 -12.69 -7.42 16.86
N ALA A 48 -13.58 -6.49 16.57
CA ALA A 48 -13.25 -5.08 16.41
C ALA A 48 -12.92 -4.40 17.75
N ALA A 49 -13.60 -4.77 18.84
CA ALA A 49 -13.40 -4.17 20.14
C ALA A 49 -11.93 -4.21 20.63
N PRO A 50 -11.25 -5.38 20.68
CA PRO A 50 -9.83 -5.43 21.05
C PRO A 50 -8.95 -4.58 20.12
N ARG A 51 -9.27 -4.51 18.82
CA ARG A 51 -8.50 -3.74 17.83
C ARG A 51 -8.55 -2.24 18.06
N VAL A 52 -9.61 -1.73 18.65
CA VAL A 52 -9.73 -0.32 19.05
C VAL A 52 -9.07 -0.09 20.40
N VAL A 53 -9.30 -1.00 21.35
CA VAL A 53 -8.81 -0.85 22.73
C VAL A 53 -7.29 -0.98 22.81
N SER A 54 -6.70 -1.93 22.07
CA SER A 54 -5.28 -2.22 22.20
C SER A 54 -4.37 -1.06 21.71
N PRO A 55 -4.56 -0.43 20.55
CA PRO A 55 -3.81 0.77 20.19
C PRO A 55 -4.34 2.02 20.89
N GLY A 56 -5.58 1.99 21.36
CA GLY A 56 -6.27 3.13 21.98
C GLY A 56 -5.56 3.66 23.22
N TRP A 57 -4.94 2.79 24.01
CA TRP A 57 -4.18 3.24 25.19
C TRP A 57 -3.06 4.23 24.83
N TRP A 58 -2.34 3.96 23.72
CA TRP A 58 -1.28 4.85 23.24
C TRP A 58 -1.84 6.19 22.77
N VAL A 59 -2.96 6.15 22.03
CA VAL A 59 -3.66 7.36 21.59
C VAL A 59 -4.13 8.17 22.80
N VAL A 60 -4.75 7.53 23.81
CA VAL A 60 -5.18 8.17 25.03
C VAL A 60 -3.99 8.75 25.81
N ALA A 61 -2.91 8.00 25.97
CA ALA A 61 -1.72 8.46 26.66
C ALA A 61 -1.15 9.73 26.01
N THR A 62 -1.11 9.80 24.70
CA THR A 62 -0.61 10.98 23.97
C THR A 62 -1.57 12.16 24.03
N ILE A 63 -2.89 11.94 24.07
CA ILE A 63 -3.90 13.02 24.22
C ILE A 63 -3.84 13.63 25.63
N VAL A 64 -3.71 12.80 26.66
CA VAL A 64 -3.67 13.24 28.06
C VAL A 64 -2.32 13.88 28.43
N TRP A 65 -1.27 13.64 27.66
CA TRP A 65 0.05 14.21 27.92
C TRP A 65 0.01 15.74 27.84
N PRO A 66 0.53 16.48 28.85
CA PRO A 66 0.54 17.94 28.81
C PRO A 66 1.25 18.47 27.58
N VAL A 67 0.64 19.46 26.92
CA VAL A 67 1.12 20.02 25.63
C VAL A 67 2.56 20.52 25.73
N ASP A 68 2.90 21.18 26.84
CA ASP A 68 4.20 21.83 27.07
C ASP A 68 5.35 20.82 27.26
N SER A 69 5.03 19.57 27.65
CA SER A 69 6.02 18.50 27.88
C SER A 69 5.87 17.32 26.94
N ARG A 70 4.94 17.43 25.98
CA ARG A 70 4.68 16.34 25.02
C ARG A 70 5.87 16.17 24.07
N PRO A 71 6.38 14.93 23.91
CA PRO A 71 7.37 14.66 22.90
C PRO A 71 6.87 15.05 21.51
N TYR A 72 7.80 15.44 20.63
CA TYR A 72 7.46 15.78 19.25
C TYR A 72 6.90 14.56 18.50
N ILE A 73 5.71 14.71 17.94
CA ILE A 73 5.04 13.70 17.12
C ILE A 73 5.36 13.99 15.67
N GLY A 74 6.36 13.30 15.12
CA GLY A 74 6.79 13.47 13.73
C GLY A 74 5.67 13.15 12.72
N GLY A 75 5.47 14.05 11.76
CA GLY A 75 4.41 13.93 10.75
C GLY A 75 3.09 14.58 11.15
N SER A 76 2.93 15.04 12.39
CA SER A 76 1.82 15.88 12.81
C SER A 76 2.15 17.37 12.64
N THR A 77 1.19 18.16 12.18
CA THR A 77 1.34 19.61 11.99
C THR A 77 1.07 20.39 13.27
N ASP A 78 0.26 19.85 14.16
CA ASP A 78 -0.17 20.46 15.43
C ASP A 78 0.36 19.71 16.66
N ASN A 79 1.31 18.81 16.49
CA ASN A 79 1.85 17.93 17.52
C ASN A 79 0.79 17.08 18.22
N THR A 80 -0.27 16.68 17.50
CA THR A 80 -1.28 15.74 18.00
C THR A 80 -1.19 14.39 17.32
N VAL A 81 -1.51 13.34 18.07
CA VAL A 81 -1.59 11.99 17.52
C VAL A 81 -2.79 11.83 16.56
N MET A 82 -3.85 12.61 16.77
CA MET A 82 -5.03 12.55 15.91
C MET A 82 -4.74 13.09 14.51
N ASP A 83 -3.95 14.16 14.40
CA ASP A 83 -3.47 14.66 13.10
C ASP A 83 -2.56 13.63 12.41
N LEU A 84 -1.70 12.93 13.16
CA LEU A 84 -0.89 11.86 12.63
C LEU A 84 -1.73 10.68 12.12
N VAL A 85 -2.72 10.20 12.90
CA VAL A 85 -3.53 9.02 12.61
C VAL A 85 -4.54 9.27 11.50
N LEU A 86 -5.23 10.41 11.54
CA LEU A 86 -6.27 10.73 10.55
C LEU A 86 -5.72 11.50 9.35
N GLY A 87 -4.74 12.40 9.57
CA GLY A 87 -4.10 13.22 8.54
C GLY A 87 -2.96 12.48 7.85
N TYR A 88 -1.73 12.73 8.32
CA TYR A 88 -0.50 12.34 7.63
C TYR A 88 -0.39 10.84 7.30
N ASN A 89 -0.74 9.94 8.22
CA ASN A 89 -0.67 8.48 8.02
C ASN A 89 -2.03 7.81 7.83
N GLY A 90 -3.11 8.57 7.78
CA GLY A 90 -4.47 8.07 7.69
C GLY A 90 -5.20 8.43 6.40
N LEU A 91 -6.42 8.92 6.57
CA LEU A 91 -7.33 9.28 5.49
C LEU A 91 -6.78 10.39 4.59
N GLY A 92 -5.96 11.30 5.12
CA GLY A 92 -5.28 12.32 4.35
C GLY A 92 -4.39 11.77 3.23
N ARG A 93 -3.84 10.56 3.39
CA ARG A 93 -3.10 9.88 2.30
C ARG A 93 -4.00 9.29 1.23
N ILE A 94 -5.23 8.91 1.56
CA ILE A 94 -6.17 8.32 0.61
C ILE A 94 -6.89 9.40 -0.18
N PHE A 95 -7.36 10.44 0.52
CA PHE A 95 -8.24 11.46 -0.03
C PHE A 95 -7.54 12.81 -0.30
N GLY A 96 -6.23 12.91 -0.04
CA GLY A 96 -5.50 14.17 -0.04
C GLY A 96 -5.66 14.92 1.28
N GLN A 97 -4.80 15.90 1.55
CA GLN A 97 -4.75 16.62 2.83
C GLN A 97 -5.97 17.52 3.10
N SER A 98 -6.92 17.58 2.20
CA SER A 98 -8.13 18.42 2.31
C SER A 98 -9.13 17.98 3.39
N LEU A 99 -8.99 16.78 3.98
CA LEU A 99 -9.90 16.25 5.01
C LEU A 99 -9.41 16.49 6.46
N GLY A 100 -8.16 16.89 6.66
CA GLY A 100 -7.63 17.35 7.95
C GLY A 100 -7.27 18.81 7.80
N GLY A 101 -8.07 19.71 8.37
CA GLY A 101 -7.86 21.14 8.24
C GLY A 101 -6.44 21.54 8.67
N GLY A 102 -5.63 21.98 7.74
CA GLY A 102 -4.32 22.56 8.02
C GLY A 102 -3.34 22.36 6.87
N ALA A 103 -3.01 23.48 6.22
CA ALA A 103 -1.94 23.68 5.24
C ALA A 103 -2.12 23.02 3.86
N SER A 104 -2.75 23.78 2.98
CA SER A 104 -2.55 23.69 1.53
C SER A 104 -1.07 23.55 1.22
N GLY A 105 -0.69 22.54 0.42
CA GLY A 105 0.68 22.30 -0.01
C GLY A 105 1.23 23.34 -1.00
N SER A 106 0.98 24.62 -0.79
CA SER A 106 1.53 25.76 -1.53
C SER A 106 2.65 26.50 -0.81
N ASP A 107 2.96 26.13 0.45
CA ASP A 107 3.98 26.84 1.26
C ASP A 107 5.20 26.00 1.62
N MET A 108 5.59 25.02 0.80
CA MET A 108 6.95 24.46 0.88
C MET A 108 7.97 25.24 0.05
N THR A 109 7.69 26.46 -0.34
CA THR A 109 8.70 27.50 -0.43
C THR A 109 8.88 28.08 0.97
N GLY A 110 9.50 27.29 1.83
CA GLY A 110 9.91 27.72 3.15
C GLY A 110 10.74 28.99 3.00
N GLY A 111 10.09 30.13 3.25
CA GLY A 111 10.79 31.37 3.46
C GLY A 111 11.82 31.11 4.56
N MET A 112 13.11 31.21 4.21
CA MET A 112 14.16 31.39 5.20
C MET A 112 13.72 32.51 6.15
N PRO A 113 13.88 32.35 7.46
CA PRO A 113 13.61 33.45 8.38
C PRO A 113 14.35 34.69 7.89
N SER A 114 13.61 35.76 7.64
CA SER A 114 14.12 37.09 7.31
C SER A 114 14.82 37.67 8.55
N GLY A 115 16.03 37.19 8.79
CA GLY A 115 16.83 37.55 9.97
C GLY A 115 18.33 37.33 9.79
N LEU A 116 18.82 37.22 8.57
CA LEU A 116 20.27 37.25 8.34
C LEU A 116 20.71 38.70 8.12
N PRO A 117 21.73 39.19 8.86
CA PRO A 117 22.28 40.52 8.66
C PRO A 117 22.85 40.68 7.26
N SER A 118 22.44 41.73 6.57
CA SER A 118 22.99 42.16 5.30
C SER A 118 24.47 42.50 5.46
N GLY A 119 25.38 41.58 5.20
CA GLY A 119 26.80 41.86 5.32
C GLY A 119 27.72 40.65 5.27
N MET A 120 27.60 39.80 4.23
CA MET A 120 28.71 38.91 3.89
C MET A 120 29.12 39.13 2.40
N PRO A 121 30.43 39.30 2.13
CA PRO A 121 30.94 39.43 0.77
C PRO A 121 30.75 38.12 -0.01
N GLY A 122 30.39 38.24 -1.27
CA GLY A 122 30.12 37.10 -2.17
C GLY A 122 31.29 36.12 -2.25
N GLY A 123 31.13 34.97 -1.66
CA GLY A 123 31.92 33.78 -1.86
C GLY A 123 31.20 32.85 -2.81
N THR A 124 31.68 32.72 -4.04
CA THR A 124 31.28 31.72 -5.02
C THR A 124 31.56 30.31 -4.44
N MET A 125 30.50 29.54 -4.18
CA MET A 125 30.65 28.10 -3.93
C MET A 125 31.00 27.39 -5.26
N PRO A 126 32.09 26.59 -5.28
CA PRO A 126 32.38 25.72 -6.42
C PRO A 126 31.48 24.48 -6.34
N GLY A 127 30.53 24.37 -7.23
CA GLY A 127 29.62 23.25 -7.33
C GLY A 127 28.29 23.69 -7.94
N GLY A 128 28.34 24.26 -9.16
CA GLY A 128 27.16 24.67 -9.91
C GLY A 128 26.27 23.44 -10.21
N MET A 129 25.06 23.45 -9.70
CA MET A 129 23.99 22.61 -10.26
C MET A 129 23.68 23.13 -11.67
N PRO A 130 23.56 22.26 -12.67
CA PRO A 130 23.19 22.65 -14.03
C PRO A 130 21.76 23.21 -14.03
N SER A 131 21.62 24.48 -14.22
CA SER A 131 20.34 25.12 -14.55
C SER A 131 20.03 24.79 -16.01
N GLY A 132 19.11 23.87 -16.22
CA GLY A 132 18.65 23.61 -17.58
C GLY A 132 17.87 22.33 -17.72
N MET A 133 16.57 22.40 -17.53
CA MET A 133 15.58 21.76 -18.39
C MET A 133 14.17 22.16 -17.91
N GLY A 134 13.80 23.36 -18.26
CA GLY A 134 12.40 23.79 -18.24
C GLY A 134 11.80 23.46 -19.62
N GLY A 135 11.06 22.33 -19.70
CA GLY A 135 10.14 22.05 -20.80
C GLY A 135 8.75 22.54 -20.42
N PRO A 136 7.93 23.07 -21.35
CA PRO A 136 6.59 23.54 -21.05
C PRO A 136 5.65 22.35 -20.85
N GLY A 137 5.13 22.20 -19.63
CA GLY A 137 4.02 21.27 -19.31
C GLY A 137 4.43 20.00 -18.56
N GLY A 138 4.73 20.13 -17.27
CA GLY A 138 4.89 18.98 -16.41
C GLY A 138 5.36 19.44 -15.03
N GLY A 139 4.54 19.24 -13.99
CA GLY A 139 4.89 19.57 -12.63
C GLY A 139 6.20 18.90 -12.23
N GLY A 140 7.26 19.70 -12.09
CA GLY A 140 8.58 19.27 -11.68
C GLY A 140 8.59 18.79 -10.24
N GLY A 141 8.27 17.51 -10.02
CA GLY A 141 8.52 16.82 -8.77
C GLY A 141 10.02 16.56 -8.65
N VAL A 142 10.58 16.84 -7.50
CA VAL A 142 11.96 16.47 -7.14
C VAL A 142 12.12 14.96 -7.43
N PRO A 143 13.19 14.52 -8.14
CA PRO A 143 13.40 13.10 -8.38
C PRO A 143 13.43 12.35 -7.05
N GLY A 144 12.49 11.38 -6.87
CA GLY A 144 12.35 10.59 -5.64
C GLY A 144 11.14 10.95 -4.78
N PHE A 145 10.45 12.07 -4.99
CA PHE A 145 9.27 12.44 -4.22
C PHE A 145 8.03 12.54 -5.13
N GLY A 146 7.21 11.48 -5.14
CA GLY A 146 5.88 11.49 -5.72
C GLY A 146 5.81 11.16 -7.21
N SER A 147 5.85 9.87 -7.56
CA SER A 147 5.35 9.41 -8.85
C SER A 147 3.88 9.79 -9.00
N SER A 148 3.44 10.10 -10.23
CA SER A 148 2.03 10.39 -10.56
C SER A 148 1.08 9.35 -9.96
N THR A 149 -0.09 9.78 -9.49
CA THR A 149 -1.13 8.86 -9.04
C THR A 149 -1.71 8.12 -10.24
N GLY A 150 -1.85 6.81 -10.13
CA GLY A 150 -2.38 5.98 -11.22
C GLY A 150 -2.01 4.50 -11.03
N LEU A 151 -2.66 3.63 -11.80
CA LEU A 151 -2.35 2.19 -11.76
C LEU A 151 -0.93 1.87 -12.26
N ASP A 152 -0.38 2.71 -13.11
CA ASP A 152 0.97 2.63 -13.64
C ASP A 152 2.05 2.83 -12.56
N ARG A 153 1.70 3.50 -11.44
CA ARG A 153 2.63 3.73 -10.32
C ARG A 153 3.28 2.45 -9.82
N LEU A 154 2.51 1.35 -9.69
CA LEU A 154 3.04 0.07 -9.24
C LEU A 154 4.06 -0.56 -10.19
N PHE A 155 4.08 -0.10 -11.46
CA PHE A 155 5.00 -0.57 -12.49
C PHE A 155 6.10 0.45 -12.80
N SER A 156 6.07 1.62 -12.19
CA SER A 156 6.97 2.74 -12.48
C SER A 156 8.11 2.81 -11.47
N GLY A 157 9.24 3.40 -11.88
CA GLY A 157 10.38 3.66 -11.01
C GLY A 157 10.84 2.43 -10.24
N GLU A 158 11.44 2.65 -9.09
CA GLU A 158 11.94 1.59 -8.22
C GLU A 158 10.83 0.68 -7.64
N MET A 159 9.59 1.20 -7.48
CA MET A 159 8.45 0.37 -7.06
C MET A 159 8.21 -0.80 -8.01
N GLY A 160 8.36 -0.56 -9.32
CA GLY A 160 8.19 -1.57 -10.34
C GLY A 160 9.18 -2.72 -10.24
N PHE A 161 10.42 -2.45 -9.84
CA PHE A 161 11.45 -3.49 -9.74
C PHE A 161 11.23 -4.46 -8.57
N GLN A 162 10.49 -4.06 -7.52
CA GLN A 162 10.37 -4.88 -6.32
C GLN A 162 9.36 -6.03 -6.46
N SER A 163 8.14 -5.76 -6.93
CA SER A 163 7.07 -6.77 -6.92
C SER A 163 6.23 -6.81 -8.20
N ALA A 164 6.37 -5.84 -9.09
CA ALA A 164 5.48 -5.69 -10.24
C ALA A 164 5.59 -6.83 -11.26
N TRP A 165 6.74 -7.51 -11.35
CA TRP A 165 6.96 -8.60 -12.30
C TRP A 165 6.00 -9.79 -12.12
N LEU A 166 5.47 -10.02 -10.90
CA LEU A 166 4.49 -11.07 -10.61
C LEU A 166 3.04 -10.58 -10.66
N ILE A 167 2.78 -9.27 -10.70
CA ILE A 167 1.41 -8.72 -10.72
C ILE A 167 0.59 -9.26 -11.88
N PRO A 168 1.07 -9.32 -13.13
CA PRO A 168 0.28 -9.88 -14.23
C PRO A 168 -0.07 -11.36 -14.03
N ALA A 169 0.84 -12.17 -13.50
CA ALA A 169 0.56 -13.55 -13.17
C ALA A 169 -0.47 -13.71 -12.05
N ALA A 170 -0.40 -12.85 -11.01
CA ALA A 170 -1.36 -12.82 -9.92
C ALA A 170 -2.77 -12.41 -10.41
N LEU A 171 -2.88 -11.45 -11.32
CA LEU A 171 -4.14 -11.06 -11.93
C LEU A 171 -4.74 -12.18 -12.79
N ILE A 172 -3.92 -12.87 -13.57
CA ILE A 172 -4.36 -14.06 -14.34
C ILE A 172 -4.86 -15.15 -13.38
N ALA A 173 -4.13 -15.42 -12.29
CA ALA A 173 -4.52 -16.38 -11.27
C ALA A 173 -5.87 -16.02 -10.65
N LEU A 174 -6.07 -14.76 -10.29
CA LEU A 174 -7.29 -14.25 -9.68
C LEU A 174 -8.49 -14.41 -10.62
N VAL A 175 -8.39 -13.88 -11.84
CA VAL A 175 -9.49 -13.91 -12.83
C VAL A 175 -9.84 -15.34 -13.21
N ARG A 176 -8.83 -16.14 -13.57
CA ARG A 176 -9.04 -17.54 -13.99
C ARG A 176 -9.54 -18.39 -12.81
N GLY A 177 -9.04 -18.14 -11.60
CA GLY A 177 -9.51 -18.83 -10.41
C GLY A 177 -10.99 -18.57 -10.14
N PHE A 178 -11.44 -17.32 -10.21
CA PHE A 178 -12.87 -16.99 -10.05
C PHE A 178 -13.73 -17.57 -11.16
N ILE A 179 -13.27 -17.59 -12.41
CA ILE A 179 -14.00 -18.25 -13.52
C ILE A 179 -14.16 -19.75 -13.25
N ALA A 180 -13.11 -20.42 -12.82
CA ALA A 180 -13.15 -21.86 -12.55
C ALA A 180 -13.99 -22.22 -11.32
N ARG A 181 -13.99 -21.36 -10.28
CA ARG A 181 -14.69 -21.57 -9.01
C ARG A 181 -16.01 -20.83 -8.89
N GLY A 182 -16.50 -20.19 -9.96
CA GLY A 182 -17.70 -19.35 -9.90
C GLY A 182 -18.95 -20.08 -9.39
N LYS A 183 -19.09 -21.37 -9.66
CA LYS A 183 -20.19 -22.25 -9.19
C LYS A 183 -19.87 -23.04 -7.92
N ALA A 184 -18.66 -22.89 -7.37
CA ALA A 184 -18.28 -23.59 -6.14
C ALA A 184 -19.09 -23.07 -4.93
N PRO A 185 -19.34 -23.94 -3.93
CA PRO A 185 -20.00 -23.51 -2.71
C PRO A 185 -19.22 -22.37 -2.03
N ARG A 186 -19.93 -21.51 -1.31
CA ARG A 186 -19.31 -20.36 -0.62
C ARG A 186 -18.20 -20.75 0.36
N THR A 187 -18.23 -21.98 0.87
CA THR A 187 -17.25 -22.54 1.82
C THR A 187 -16.07 -23.24 1.13
N ASP A 188 -15.98 -23.16 -0.20
CA ASP A 188 -14.83 -23.69 -0.95
C ASP A 188 -13.54 -22.97 -0.57
N LEU A 189 -12.51 -23.73 -0.19
CA LEU A 189 -11.25 -23.19 0.31
C LEU A 189 -10.47 -22.41 -0.75
N ILE A 190 -10.50 -22.88 -2.01
CA ILE A 190 -9.79 -22.18 -3.09
C ILE A 190 -10.47 -20.85 -3.37
N ARG A 191 -11.79 -20.85 -3.44
CA ARG A 191 -12.56 -19.60 -3.58
C ARG A 191 -12.31 -18.64 -2.41
N ALA A 192 -12.27 -19.14 -1.18
CA ALA A 192 -11.95 -18.34 0.01
C ALA A 192 -10.53 -17.76 -0.06
N SER A 193 -9.56 -18.55 -0.51
CA SER A 193 -8.18 -18.08 -0.73
C SER A 193 -8.10 -17.00 -1.81
N LEU A 194 -8.83 -17.15 -2.91
CA LEU A 194 -8.90 -16.11 -3.95
C LEU A 194 -9.52 -14.80 -3.43
N ILE A 195 -10.58 -14.89 -2.61
CA ILE A 195 -11.18 -13.70 -1.98
C ILE A 195 -10.18 -13.06 -1.00
N LEU A 196 -9.46 -13.86 -0.22
CA LEU A 196 -8.46 -13.36 0.73
C LEU A 196 -7.33 -12.63 0.03
N TRP A 197 -6.60 -13.37 -0.79
CA TRP A 197 -5.41 -12.83 -1.45
C TRP A 197 -5.75 -11.78 -2.50
N GLY A 198 -6.85 -12.00 -3.25
CA GLY A 198 -7.35 -11.02 -4.22
C GLY A 198 -7.88 -9.75 -3.57
N GLY A 199 -8.63 -9.85 -2.49
CA GLY A 199 -9.10 -8.71 -1.72
C GLY A 199 -7.95 -7.91 -1.12
N TRP A 200 -6.97 -8.59 -0.49
CA TRP A 200 -5.77 -7.94 0.01
C TRP A 200 -4.99 -7.24 -1.11
N PHE A 201 -4.72 -7.94 -2.21
CA PHE A 201 -4.01 -7.40 -3.36
C PHE A 201 -4.71 -6.16 -3.95
N LEU A 202 -6.02 -6.24 -4.19
CA LEU A 202 -6.79 -5.15 -4.79
C LEU A 202 -6.88 -3.93 -3.87
N VAL A 203 -7.20 -4.13 -2.59
CA VAL A 203 -7.31 -3.02 -1.63
C VAL A 203 -5.97 -2.31 -1.47
N THR A 204 -4.91 -3.05 -1.20
CA THR A 204 -3.57 -2.48 -0.99
C THR A 204 -3.02 -1.88 -2.29
N GLY A 205 -3.20 -2.57 -3.41
CA GLY A 205 -2.73 -2.10 -4.72
C GLY A 205 -3.42 -0.82 -5.16
N LEU A 206 -4.74 -0.71 -5.00
CA LEU A 206 -5.48 0.51 -5.31
C LEU A 206 -5.08 1.68 -4.40
N ILE A 207 -4.92 1.43 -3.10
CA ILE A 207 -4.47 2.46 -2.18
C ILE A 207 -3.07 2.95 -2.58
N PHE A 208 -2.12 2.08 -2.85
CA PHE A 208 -0.77 2.48 -3.26
C PHE A 208 -0.74 3.15 -4.62
N SER A 209 -1.64 2.79 -5.54
CA SER A 209 -1.76 3.44 -6.85
C SER A 209 -2.26 4.87 -6.74
N TYR A 210 -3.21 5.15 -5.85
CA TYR A 210 -3.91 6.44 -5.79
C TYR A 210 -3.61 7.28 -4.56
N MET A 211 -2.89 6.75 -3.55
CA MET A 211 -2.56 7.52 -2.35
C MET A 211 -1.72 8.75 -2.69
N SER A 212 -1.95 9.83 -1.93
CA SER A 212 -1.24 11.09 -2.02
C SER A 212 -0.04 11.16 -1.06
N GLY A 213 0.81 12.18 -1.24
CA GLY A 213 1.97 12.44 -0.39
C GLY A 213 3.18 11.58 -0.74
N ILE A 214 4.14 11.50 0.18
CA ILE A 214 5.38 10.76 0.00
C ILE A 214 5.10 9.26 0.03
N VAL A 215 5.37 8.58 -1.09
CA VAL A 215 5.22 7.13 -1.23
C VAL A 215 6.61 6.53 -1.35
N HIS A 216 7.01 5.76 -0.36
CA HIS A 216 8.28 5.06 -0.38
C HIS A 216 8.15 3.72 -1.13
N GLU A 217 9.16 3.38 -1.87
CA GLU A 217 9.22 2.16 -2.71
C GLU A 217 9.00 0.88 -1.92
N TYR A 218 9.57 0.80 -0.71
CA TYR A 218 9.43 -0.36 0.17
C TYR A 218 7.99 -0.65 0.66
N TYR A 219 7.03 0.25 0.38
CA TYR A 219 5.62 -0.03 0.69
C TYR A 219 5.09 -1.20 -0.11
N THR A 220 5.66 -1.48 -1.28
CA THR A 220 5.30 -2.63 -2.12
C THR A 220 5.48 -3.97 -1.44
N VAL A 221 6.33 -4.06 -0.39
CA VAL A 221 6.48 -5.27 0.41
C VAL A 221 5.15 -5.75 1.01
N ALA A 222 4.21 -4.83 1.29
CA ALA A 222 2.88 -5.17 1.78
C ALA A 222 2.00 -5.89 0.73
N LEU A 223 2.35 -5.81 -0.56
CA LEU A 223 1.70 -6.54 -1.64
C LEU A 223 2.27 -7.96 -1.82
N ALA A 224 3.52 -8.18 -1.44
CA ALA A 224 4.22 -9.44 -1.69
C ALA A 224 3.46 -10.70 -1.20
N PRO A 225 2.91 -10.73 0.04
CA PRO A 225 2.15 -11.90 0.51
C PRO A 225 0.91 -12.18 -0.33
N SER A 226 0.19 -11.15 -0.75
CA SER A 226 -1.03 -11.29 -1.54
C SER A 226 -0.74 -11.74 -2.97
N ILE A 227 0.31 -11.21 -3.59
CA ILE A 227 0.78 -11.63 -4.92
C ILE A 227 1.21 -13.10 -4.86
N ALA A 228 2.05 -13.47 -3.90
CA ALA A 228 2.50 -14.85 -3.72
C ALA A 228 1.32 -15.80 -3.47
N GLY A 229 0.40 -15.42 -2.58
CA GLY A 229 -0.80 -16.20 -2.28
C GLY A 229 -1.69 -16.43 -3.51
N LEU A 230 -1.88 -15.41 -4.36
CA LEU A 230 -2.62 -15.55 -5.63
C LEU A 230 -1.91 -16.47 -6.61
N VAL A 231 -0.61 -16.27 -6.82
CA VAL A 231 0.17 -17.07 -7.76
C VAL A 231 0.19 -18.54 -7.33
N VAL A 232 0.44 -18.81 -6.04
CA VAL A 232 0.45 -20.18 -5.51
C VAL A 232 -0.95 -20.82 -5.60
N THR A 233 -2.00 -20.11 -5.21
CA THR A 233 -3.39 -20.62 -5.29
C THR A 233 -3.77 -20.92 -6.73
N GLY A 234 -3.47 -20.01 -7.66
CA GLY A 234 -3.75 -20.22 -9.08
C GLY A 234 -2.92 -21.35 -9.70
N ALA A 235 -1.63 -21.42 -9.37
CA ALA A 235 -0.77 -22.50 -9.84
C ALA A 235 -1.24 -23.86 -9.31
N TYR A 236 -1.54 -23.96 -8.02
CA TYR A 236 -2.06 -25.18 -7.41
C TYR A 236 -3.35 -25.67 -8.07
N GLU A 237 -4.32 -24.77 -8.25
CA GLU A 237 -5.59 -25.09 -8.91
C GLU A 237 -5.38 -25.62 -10.32
N ARG A 238 -4.48 -25.01 -11.11
CA ARG A 238 -4.16 -25.45 -12.47
C ARG A 238 -3.37 -26.75 -12.47
N TRP A 239 -2.49 -26.94 -11.51
CA TRP A 239 -1.68 -28.15 -11.39
C TRP A 239 -2.52 -29.40 -11.12
N ILE A 240 -3.53 -29.31 -10.29
CA ILE A 240 -4.46 -30.42 -10.02
C ILE A 240 -5.17 -30.86 -11.32
N GLU A 241 -5.54 -29.91 -12.19
CA GLU A 241 -6.27 -30.15 -13.42
C GLU A 241 -5.36 -30.15 -14.66
N ARG A 242 -4.06 -30.36 -14.50
CA ARG A 242 -3.04 -30.25 -15.57
C ARG A 242 -3.26 -31.17 -16.76
N ASP A 243 -4.09 -32.18 -16.65
CA ASP A 243 -4.45 -33.07 -17.78
C ASP A 243 -5.35 -32.36 -18.79
N ARG A 244 -6.02 -31.28 -18.36
CA ARG A 244 -6.88 -30.49 -19.23
C ARG A 244 -6.08 -29.37 -19.92
N LEU A 245 -6.34 -29.18 -21.22
CA LEU A 245 -5.64 -28.16 -22.02
C LEU A 245 -5.77 -26.77 -21.45
N TRP A 246 -6.98 -26.36 -21.03
CA TRP A 246 -7.21 -25.04 -20.47
C TRP A 246 -6.43 -24.77 -19.15
N ALA A 247 -6.17 -25.82 -18.37
CA ALA A 247 -5.36 -25.69 -17.15
C ALA A 247 -3.88 -25.46 -17.49
N ARG A 248 -3.36 -26.19 -18.49
CA ARG A 248 -2.00 -25.99 -19.02
C ARG A 248 -1.84 -24.60 -19.61
N LEU A 249 -2.80 -24.14 -20.42
CA LEU A 249 -2.80 -22.79 -20.98
C LEU A 249 -2.85 -21.71 -19.88
N GLY A 250 -3.63 -21.95 -18.83
CA GLY A 250 -3.67 -21.06 -17.67
C GLY A 250 -2.33 -20.97 -16.94
N LEU A 251 -1.68 -22.10 -16.68
CA LEU A 251 -0.37 -22.13 -16.04
C LEU A 251 0.71 -21.50 -16.92
N SER A 252 0.73 -21.87 -18.21
CA SER A 252 1.68 -21.27 -19.17
C SER A 252 1.51 -19.76 -19.29
N SER A 253 0.26 -19.25 -19.29
CA SER A 253 0.01 -17.81 -19.37
C SER A 253 0.52 -17.06 -18.12
N MET A 254 0.43 -17.66 -16.93
CA MET A 254 0.99 -17.08 -15.71
C MET A 254 2.52 -16.99 -15.78
N VAL A 255 3.18 -18.07 -16.22
CA VAL A 255 4.64 -18.11 -16.37
C VAL A 255 5.11 -17.12 -17.44
N LEU A 256 4.46 -17.10 -18.60
CA LEU A 256 4.79 -16.16 -19.67
C LEU A 256 4.59 -14.71 -19.23
N ALA A 257 3.48 -14.40 -18.57
CA ALA A 257 3.21 -13.04 -18.08
C ALA A 257 4.25 -12.59 -17.05
N ALA A 258 4.65 -13.45 -16.13
CA ALA A 258 5.72 -13.15 -15.18
C ALA A 258 7.08 -12.95 -15.87
N GLY A 259 7.42 -13.84 -16.82
CA GLY A 259 8.67 -13.77 -17.57
C GLY A 259 8.76 -12.52 -18.44
N ILE A 260 7.71 -12.21 -19.21
CA ILE A 260 7.66 -11.00 -20.04
C ILE A 260 7.71 -9.74 -19.19
N SER A 261 6.93 -9.68 -18.11
CA SER A 261 6.92 -8.55 -17.20
C SER A 261 8.28 -8.34 -16.52
N GLY A 262 8.91 -9.43 -16.06
CA GLY A 262 10.25 -9.40 -15.49
C GLY A 262 11.29 -8.90 -16.50
N TRP A 263 11.26 -9.43 -17.72
CA TRP A 263 12.15 -8.99 -18.79
C TRP A 263 11.97 -7.50 -19.14
N VAL A 264 10.72 -7.05 -19.30
CA VAL A 264 10.42 -5.62 -19.59
C VAL A 264 10.93 -4.72 -18.47
N LEU A 265 10.75 -5.11 -17.21
CA LEU A 265 11.21 -4.32 -16.07
C LEU A 265 12.74 -4.27 -16.00
N LEU A 266 13.41 -5.41 -16.14
CA LEU A 266 14.88 -5.48 -16.14
C LEU A 266 15.49 -4.68 -17.28
N ASN A 267 14.90 -4.72 -18.47
CA ASN A 267 15.39 -3.99 -19.64
C ASN A 267 15.27 -2.46 -19.52
N ARG A 268 14.50 -1.95 -18.53
CA ARG A 268 14.46 -0.51 -18.23
C ARG A 268 15.73 -0.02 -17.54
N ASN A 269 16.47 -0.90 -16.89
CA ASN A 269 17.73 -0.57 -16.21
C ASN A 269 18.91 -1.23 -16.92
N SER A 270 19.26 -0.68 -18.09
CA SER A 270 20.35 -1.20 -18.94
C SER A 270 21.74 -1.11 -18.30
N THR A 271 21.89 -0.34 -17.22
CA THR A 271 23.18 -0.19 -16.50
C THR A 271 23.40 -1.27 -15.46
N TRP A 272 22.34 -1.98 -15.04
CA TRP A 272 22.41 -3.01 -13.98
C TRP A 272 22.85 -4.38 -14.50
N LEU A 273 22.50 -4.70 -15.77
CA LEU A 273 22.95 -5.89 -16.49
C LEU A 273 23.20 -5.48 -17.95
N PRO A 274 24.44 -5.10 -18.29
CA PRO A 274 24.81 -4.76 -19.67
C PRO A 274 24.79 -5.98 -20.60
#